data_df3b7e0c1520494b3d34249e630d1429
#
_entry.id   df3b7e0c1520494b3d34249e630d1429
#
_cell.length_a   1.000
_cell.length_b   1.000
_cell.length_c   1.000
_cell.angle_alpha   90.00
_cell.angle_beta   90.00
_cell.angle_gamma   90.00
#
_symmetry.space_group_name_H-M   'P 1'
#
loop_
_entity.id
_entity.type
_entity.pdbx_description
1 polymer ?
#
loop_
_entity_poly.entity_id
_entity_poly.type
_entity_poly.pdbx_seq_one_letter_code
_entity_poly.pdbx_strand_id
1 'polypeptide(L)'
;MSGGRIVVDDHLLLRILLDEEPAELRPGGAELLTTGLWYHRLCRSVGDRAVTGVFSRALGRADPLAAAAAIEAVTTLPESIGLVSLREMAWPMARLVDDGIRLNLMSLEALAAAEHLGAELCLASADTNPPLLAAAQSRTTATRVLP
;
A
#
# COMPACT_ATOMS: atom_id res chain seq x y z
N MET A 1 -3.27 10.65 22.42
CA MET A 1 -2.16 10.56 21.44
C MET A 1 -2.74 10.20 20.10
N SER A 2 -2.56 11.05 19.12
CA SER A 2 -2.96 10.71 17.77
C SER A 2 -2.07 9.54 17.31
N GLY A 3 -2.63 8.40 17.04
CA GLY A 3 -1.94 7.31 16.38
C GLY A 3 -1.32 7.86 15.08
N GLY A 4 -0.12 7.42 14.72
CA GLY A 4 0.51 7.79 13.46
C GLY A 4 -0.31 7.34 12.26
N ARG A 5 0.11 7.73 11.08
CA ARG A 5 -0.45 7.26 9.81
C ARG A 5 0.52 6.32 9.13
N ILE A 6 -0.01 5.29 8.49
CA ILE A 6 0.78 4.29 7.78
C ILE A 6 0.21 4.12 6.39
N VAL A 7 1.04 4.27 5.37
CA VAL A 7 0.68 3.97 3.98
C VAL A 7 1.20 2.58 3.67
N VAL A 8 0.30 1.66 3.33
CA VAL A 8 0.62 0.25 3.04
C VAL A 8 0.56 -0.02 1.55
N ASP A 9 1.42 -0.93 1.08
CA ASP A 9 1.37 -1.40 -0.30
C ASP A 9 0.19 -2.38 -0.51
N ASP A 10 -0.02 -2.80 -1.73
CA ASP A 10 -1.11 -3.70 -2.10
C ASP A 10 -0.95 -5.11 -1.53
N HIS A 11 0.26 -5.59 -1.30
CA HIS A 11 0.49 -6.88 -0.65
C HIS A 11 0.05 -6.86 0.81
N LEU A 12 0.43 -5.83 1.58
CA LEU A 12 -0.03 -5.67 2.96
C LEU A 12 -1.53 -5.39 3.01
N LEU A 13 -2.06 -4.61 2.07
CA LEU A 13 -3.49 -4.36 1.96
C LEU A 13 -4.27 -5.66 1.80
N LEU A 14 -3.85 -6.54 0.91
CA LEU A 14 -4.50 -7.85 0.73
C LEU A 14 -4.48 -8.66 2.02
N ARG A 15 -3.36 -8.70 2.74
CA ARG A 15 -3.27 -9.40 4.02
C ARG A 15 -4.26 -8.85 5.05
N ILE A 16 -4.39 -7.52 5.11
CA ILE A 16 -5.35 -6.88 6.01
C ILE A 16 -6.79 -7.31 5.64
N LEU A 17 -7.12 -7.33 4.35
CA LEU A 17 -8.45 -7.73 3.87
C LEU A 17 -8.72 -9.22 4.03
N LEU A 18 -7.67 -10.04 4.13
CA LEU A 18 -7.77 -11.48 4.45
C LEU A 18 -7.84 -11.76 5.95
N ASP A 19 -7.89 -10.72 6.79
CA ASP A 19 -7.82 -10.83 8.24
C ASP A 19 -6.50 -11.47 8.73
N GLU A 20 -5.43 -11.21 7.99
CA GLU A 20 -4.06 -11.66 8.27
C GLU A 20 -3.11 -10.49 8.51
N GLU A 21 -3.61 -9.43 9.12
CA GLU A 21 -2.81 -8.24 9.40
C GLU A 21 -1.60 -8.60 10.27
N PRO A 22 -0.37 -8.20 9.85
CA PRO A 22 0.81 -8.43 10.69
C PRO A 22 0.70 -7.69 12.02
N ALA A 23 1.00 -8.39 13.11
CA ALA A 23 0.92 -7.83 14.47
C ALA A 23 1.85 -6.60 14.62
N GLU A 24 2.96 -6.58 13.89
CA GLU A 24 3.95 -5.51 13.93
C GLU A 24 3.51 -4.25 13.16
N LEU A 25 2.46 -4.34 12.35
CA LEU A 25 2.09 -3.26 11.44
C LEU A 25 1.69 -1.99 12.20
N ARG A 26 0.78 -2.13 13.15
CA ARG A 26 0.27 -0.97 13.90
C ARG A 26 -0.06 -1.30 15.36
N PRO A 27 0.93 -1.67 16.17
CA PRO A 27 0.66 -2.02 17.58
C PRO A 27 0.03 -0.87 18.36
N GLY A 28 0.22 0.37 17.94
CA GLY A 28 -0.36 1.56 18.56
C GLY A 28 -1.69 2.04 17.97
N GLY A 29 -2.30 1.26 17.05
CA GLY A 29 -3.58 1.63 16.45
C GLY A 29 -3.50 2.76 15.43
N ALA A 30 -2.41 2.84 14.65
CA ALA A 30 -2.23 3.85 13.61
C ALA A 30 -3.32 3.77 12.52
N GLU A 31 -3.62 4.90 11.91
CA GLU A 31 -4.53 4.99 10.78
C GLU A 31 -3.88 4.34 9.54
N LEU A 32 -4.59 3.44 8.90
CA LEU A 32 -4.14 2.78 7.67
C LEU A 32 -4.64 3.51 6.43
N LEU A 33 -3.71 3.73 5.50
CA LEU A 33 -4.01 4.30 4.19
C LEU A 33 -3.31 3.47 3.11
N THR A 34 -3.83 3.55 1.90
CA THR A 34 -3.16 3.03 0.71
C THR A 34 -3.29 4.05 -0.43
N THR A 35 -2.50 3.86 -1.47
CA THR A 35 -2.56 4.75 -2.64
C THR A 35 -3.55 4.25 -3.68
N GLY A 36 -4.04 5.14 -4.51
CA GLY A 36 -4.96 4.80 -5.59
C GLY A 36 -4.36 3.80 -6.58
N LEU A 37 -3.07 3.91 -6.89
CA LEU A 37 -2.41 3.01 -7.86
C LEU A 37 -2.12 1.64 -7.26
N TRP A 38 -1.75 1.52 -5.99
CA TRP A 38 -1.64 0.22 -5.32
C TRP A 38 -3.01 -0.45 -5.21
N TYR A 39 -4.03 0.31 -4.83
CA TYR A 39 -5.41 -0.20 -4.80
C TYR A 39 -5.84 -0.69 -6.18
N HIS A 40 -5.57 0.08 -7.25
CA HIS A 40 -5.88 -0.32 -8.62
C HIS A 40 -5.13 -1.61 -9.02
N ARG A 41 -3.84 -1.73 -8.67
CA ARG A 41 -3.08 -2.95 -8.94
C ARG A 41 -3.69 -4.16 -8.25
N LEU A 42 -4.13 -4.01 -7.00
CA LEU A 42 -4.82 -5.07 -6.27
C LEU A 42 -6.15 -5.44 -6.94
N CYS A 43 -6.95 -4.45 -7.33
CA CYS A 43 -8.21 -4.69 -8.05
C CYS A 43 -7.97 -5.50 -9.34
N ARG A 44 -6.95 -5.14 -10.12
CA ARG A 44 -6.59 -5.87 -11.33
C ARG A 44 -6.19 -7.31 -11.03
N SER A 45 -5.38 -7.51 -10.00
CA SER A 45 -4.90 -8.84 -9.62
C SER A 45 -6.02 -9.76 -9.16
N VAL A 46 -7.01 -9.22 -8.47
CA VAL A 46 -8.18 -9.97 -8.01
C VAL A 46 -9.17 -10.21 -9.16
N GLY A 47 -9.34 -9.24 -10.05
CA GLY A 47 -10.25 -9.32 -11.19
C GLY A 47 -9.75 -10.23 -12.31
N ASP A 48 -8.44 -10.42 -12.44
CA ASP A 48 -7.84 -11.25 -13.49
C ASP A 48 -7.45 -12.62 -12.94
N ARG A 49 -8.32 -13.61 -13.14
CA ARG A 49 -8.10 -14.99 -12.69
C ARG A 49 -6.93 -15.67 -13.39
N ALA A 50 -6.45 -15.12 -14.50
CA ALA A 50 -5.29 -15.64 -15.22
C ALA A 50 -3.97 -15.12 -14.65
N VAL A 51 -3.99 -14.13 -13.77
CA VAL A 51 -2.78 -13.61 -13.12
C VAL A 51 -2.23 -14.66 -12.16
N THR A 52 -1.03 -15.17 -12.50
CA THR A 52 -0.25 -16.03 -11.61
C THR A 52 0.73 -15.15 -10.85
N GLY A 53 0.80 -15.28 -9.53
CA GLY A 53 1.74 -14.50 -8.73
C GLY A 53 1.41 -14.52 -7.24
N VAL A 54 2.02 -13.61 -6.49
CA VAL A 54 1.90 -13.57 -5.03
C VAL A 54 0.44 -13.41 -4.58
N PHE A 55 -0.33 -12.55 -5.24
CA PHE A 55 -1.74 -12.33 -4.91
C PHE A 55 -2.59 -13.57 -5.16
N SER A 56 -2.45 -14.21 -6.32
CA SER A 56 -3.14 -15.46 -6.63
C SER A 56 -2.81 -16.56 -5.62
N ARG A 57 -1.55 -16.67 -5.24
CA ARG A 57 -1.12 -17.66 -4.25
C ARG A 57 -1.69 -17.37 -2.87
N ALA A 58 -1.71 -16.11 -2.45
CA ALA A 58 -2.29 -15.71 -1.17
C ALA A 58 -3.78 -16.03 -1.12
N LEU A 59 -4.54 -15.71 -2.17
CA LEU A 59 -5.96 -16.03 -2.27
C LEU A 59 -6.21 -17.54 -2.31
N GLY A 60 -5.38 -18.29 -3.03
CA GLY A 60 -5.50 -19.74 -3.14
C GLY A 60 -5.18 -20.51 -1.86
N ARG A 61 -4.40 -19.93 -0.96
CA ARG A 61 -4.08 -20.50 0.35
C ARG A 61 -5.07 -20.12 1.44
N ALA A 62 -5.84 -19.06 1.23
CA ALA A 62 -6.82 -18.61 2.19
C ALA A 62 -8.00 -19.59 2.28
N ASP A 63 -8.68 -19.62 3.41
CA ASP A 63 -9.98 -20.24 3.55
C ASP A 63 -10.94 -19.69 2.47
N PRO A 64 -11.76 -20.52 1.80
CA PRO A 64 -12.66 -20.06 0.74
C PRO A 64 -13.60 -18.91 1.16
N LEU A 65 -14.09 -18.92 2.39
CA LEU A 65 -14.94 -17.83 2.90
C LEU A 65 -14.13 -16.56 3.10
N ALA A 66 -12.91 -16.67 3.65
CA ALA A 66 -12.01 -15.54 3.82
C ALA A 66 -11.59 -14.95 2.47
N ALA A 67 -11.30 -15.80 1.48
CA ALA A 67 -10.96 -15.36 0.13
C ALA A 67 -12.14 -14.62 -0.53
N ALA A 68 -13.36 -15.15 -0.41
CA ALA A 68 -14.56 -14.49 -0.95
C ALA A 68 -14.81 -13.14 -0.28
N ALA A 69 -14.68 -13.07 1.05
CA ALA A 69 -14.82 -11.83 1.81
C ALA A 69 -13.74 -10.80 1.41
N ALA A 70 -12.51 -11.24 1.20
CA ALA A 70 -11.42 -10.36 0.75
C ALA A 70 -11.69 -9.80 -0.65
N ILE A 71 -12.18 -10.62 -1.59
CA ILE A 71 -12.55 -10.17 -2.93
C ILE A 71 -13.65 -9.11 -2.87
N GLU A 72 -14.68 -9.33 -2.04
CA GLU A 72 -15.73 -8.35 -1.82
C GLU A 72 -15.17 -7.04 -1.23
N ALA A 73 -14.28 -7.14 -0.25
CA ALA A 73 -13.64 -5.98 0.36
C ALA A 73 -12.70 -5.23 -0.61
N VAL A 74 -12.10 -5.92 -1.58
CA VAL A 74 -11.34 -5.27 -2.66
C VAL A 74 -12.26 -4.48 -3.58
N THR A 75 -13.41 -5.03 -3.95
CA THR A 75 -14.36 -4.33 -4.83
C THR A 75 -15.03 -3.14 -4.15
N THR A 76 -15.20 -3.20 -2.84
CA THR A 76 -15.75 -2.12 -2.02
C THR A 76 -14.84 -1.90 -0.82
N LEU A 77 -13.77 -1.13 -1.02
CA LEU A 77 -12.76 -0.91 0.01
C LEU A 77 -13.40 -0.41 1.31
N PRO A 78 -13.14 -1.07 2.46
CA PRO A 78 -13.69 -0.62 3.75
C PRO A 78 -13.28 0.82 4.08
N GLU A 79 -14.21 1.60 4.64
CA GLU A 79 -13.96 2.98 5.04
C GLU A 79 -12.90 3.11 6.14
N SER A 80 -12.62 2.04 6.86
CA SER A 80 -11.54 1.98 7.85
C SER A 80 -10.15 2.09 7.23
N ILE A 81 -10.04 1.90 5.92
CA ILE A 81 -8.79 2.06 5.16
C ILE A 81 -8.90 3.33 4.33
N GLY A 82 -8.07 4.33 4.63
CA GLY A 82 -8.02 5.57 3.87
C GLY A 82 -7.45 5.34 2.47
N LEU A 83 -8.04 6.00 1.48
CA LEU A 83 -7.56 5.96 0.10
C LEU A 83 -7.05 7.34 -0.30
N VAL A 84 -5.78 7.40 -0.66
CA VAL A 84 -5.17 8.64 -1.14
C VAL A 84 -5.59 8.89 -2.59
N SER A 85 -6.02 10.09 -2.88
CA SER A 85 -6.54 10.47 -4.18
C SER A 85 -5.47 11.14 -5.04
N LEU A 86 -5.45 10.84 -6.35
CA LEU A 86 -4.58 11.55 -7.31
C LEU A 86 -4.88 13.05 -7.34
N ARG A 87 -6.10 13.45 -7.05
CA ARG A 87 -6.47 14.87 -6.95
C ARG A 87 -5.61 15.59 -5.91
N GLU A 88 -5.30 14.94 -4.78
CA GLU A 88 -4.45 15.50 -3.73
C GLU A 88 -2.96 15.29 -4.02
N MET A 89 -2.62 14.18 -4.67
CA MET A 89 -1.23 13.76 -4.85
C MET A 89 -0.59 14.30 -6.12
N ALA A 90 -1.35 14.76 -7.10
CA ALA A 90 -0.79 15.19 -8.40
C ALA A 90 0.28 16.29 -8.23
N TRP A 91 0.01 17.29 -7.42
CA TRP A 91 0.98 18.36 -7.17
C TRP A 91 2.20 17.88 -6.37
N PRO A 92 2.05 17.18 -5.21
CA PRO A 92 3.18 16.58 -4.51
C PRO A 92 4.05 15.68 -5.39
N MET A 93 3.44 14.87 -6.26
CA MET A 93 4.17 14.00 -7.20
C MET A 93 4.99 14.83 -8.21
N ALA A 94 4.42 15.88 -8.75
CA ALA A 94 5.12 16.78 -9.67
C ALA A 94 6.32 17.45 -8.97
N ARG A 95 6.16 17.84 -7.73
CA ARG A 95 7.26 18.41 -6.93
C ARG A 95 8.42 17.43 -6.73
N LEU A 96 8.11 16.16 -6.49
CA LEU A 96 9.15 15.12 -6.37
C LEU A 96 9.96 15.00 -7.67
N VAL A 97 9.29 15.05 -8.83
CA VAL A 97 9.97 15.01 -10.13
C VAL A 97 10.87 16.24 -10.31
N ASP A 98 10.38 17.42 -9.95
CA ASP A 98 11.17 18.65 -10.01
C ASP A 98 12.40 18.58 -9.09
N ASP A 99 12.29 17.90 -7.95
CA ASP A 99 13.40 17.67 -7.02
C ASP A 99 14.38 16.58 -7.48
N GLY A 100 14.16 16.01 -8.66
CA GLY A 100 15.06 15.02 -9.26
C GLY A 100 14.76 13.57 -8.90
N ILE A 101 13.64 13.29 -8.24
CA ILE A 101 13.24 11.92 -7.93
C ILE A 101 12.81 11.19 -9.21
N ARG A 102 13.40 10.02 -9.45
CA ARG A 102 13.14 9.18 -10.63
C ARG A 102 12.57 7.84 -10.18
N LEU A 103 11.25 7.76 -10.15
CA LEU A 103 10.49 6.57 -9.78
C LEU A 103 9.40 6.33 -10.82
N ASN A 104 8.90 5.09 -10.92
CA ASN A 104 7.68 4.84 -11.67
C ASN A 104 6.49 5.53 -10.96
N LEU A 105 5.39 5.67 -11.69
CA LEU A 105 4.23 6.44 -11.21
C LEU A 105 3.67 5.90 -9.88
N MET A 106 3.62 4.59 -9.74
CA MET A 106 3.10 3.94 -8.52
C MET A 106 3.98 4.24 -7.30
N SER A 107 5.29 4.12 -7.45
CA SER A 107 6.25 4.43 -6.38
C SER A 107 6.28 5.93 -6.08
N LEU A 108 6.12 6.75 -7.10
CA LEU A 108 6.08 8.21 -6.95
C LEU A 108 4.85 8.64 -6.14
N GLU A 109 3.68 8.06 -6.41
CA GLU A 109 2.47 8.30 -5.63
C GLU A 109 2.65 7.87 -4.18
N ALA A 110 3.25 6.71 -3.95
CA ALA A 110 3.48 6.20 -2.60
C ALA A 110 4.38 7.13 -1.78
N LEU A 111 5.49 7.59 -2.36
CA LEU A 111 6.40 8.51 -1.69
C LEU A 111 5.72 9.86 -1.43
N ALA A 112 5.02 10.39 -2.42
CA ALA A 112 4.28 11.65 -2.28
C ALA A 112 3.23 11.56 -1.17
N ALA A 113 2.49 10.46 -1.09
CA ALA A 113 1.49 10.24 -0.05
C ALA A 113 2.12 10.21 1.34
N ALA A 114 3.21 9.46 1.51
CA ALA A 114 3.90 9.37 2.79
C ALA A 114 4.42 10.74 3.26
N GLU A 115 5.05 11.50 2.36
CA GLU A 115 5.56 12.84 2.69
C GLU A 115 4.42 13.82 3.01
N HIS A 116 3.41 13.88 2.14
CA HIS A 116 2.31 14.84 2.27
C HIS A 116 1.50 14.61 3.55
N LEU A 117 1.31 13.36 3.93
CA LEU A 117 0.51 12.99 5.11
C LEU A 117 1.35 12.86 6.38
N GLY A 118 2.66 12.98 6.30
CA GLY A 118 3.55 12.71 7.43
C GLY A 118 3.42 11.26 7.91
N ALA A 119 3.23 10.33 6.96
CA ALA A 119 2.98 8.92 7.25
C ALA A 119 4.24 8.08 7.09
N GLU A 120 4.27 6.95 7.77
CA GLU A 120 5.27 5.90 7.54
C GLU A 120 4.87 5.05 6.35
N LEU A 121 5.82 4.69 5.52
CA LEU A 121 5.61 3.85 4.35
C LEU A 121 5.97 2.40 4.70
N CYS A 122 4.97 1.51 4.66
CA CYS A 122 5.16 0.08 4.96
C CYS A 122 5.01 -0.76 3.71
N LEU A 123 6.03 -1.54 3.40
CA LEU A 123 6.08 -2.44 2.25
C LEU A 123 6.14 -3.90 2.71
N ALA A 124 5.54 -4.79 1.94
CA ALA A 124 5.72 -6.22 2.15
C ALA A 124 7.08 -6.67 1.61
N SER A 125 7.72 -7.62 2.29
CA SER A 125 8.98 -8.19 1.83
C SER A 125 8.85 -8.94 0.50
N ALA A 126 7.64 -9.30 0.11
CA ALA A 126 7.34 -9.91 -1.18
C ALA A 126 7.59 -8.96 -2.37
N ASP A 127 7.55 -7.65 -2.14
CA ASP A 127 7.84 -6.63 -3.15
C ASP A 127 8.53 -5.44 -2.48
N THR A 128 9.82 -5.59 -2.20
CA THR A 128 10.57 -4.60 -1.41
C THR A 128 10.81 -3.27 -2.11
N ASN A 129 10.74 -3.23 -3.42
CA ASN A 129 10.90 -2.00 -4.22
C ASN A 129 12.10 -1.14 -3.81
N PRO A 130 13.35 -1.62 -4.05
CA PRO A 130 14.54 -0.91 -3.62
C PRO A 130 14.64 0.55 -4.07
N PRO A 131 14.25 0.92 -5.31
CA PRO A 131 14.28 2.33 -5.73
C PRO A 131 13.39 3.24 -4.86
N LEU A 132 12.21 2.77 -4.47
CA LEU A 132 11.31 3.52 -3.59
C LEU A 132 11.92 3.69 -2.19
N LEU A 133 12.48 2.63 -1.63
CA LEU A 133 13.14 2.68 -0.32
C LEU A 133 14.33 3.64 -0.33
N ALA A 134 15.14 3.61 -1.37
CA ALA A 134 16.28 4.52 -1.50
C ALA A 134 15.82 5.99 -1.61
N ALA A 135 14.79 6.26 -2.41
CA ALA A 135 14.23 7.60 -2.53
C ALA A 135 13.65 8.10 -1.21
N ALA A 136 12.89 7.26 -0.50
CA ALA A 136 12.32 7.59 0.81
C ALA A 136 13.44 7.91 1.82
N GLN A 137 14.49 7.10 1.85
CA GLN A 137 15.64 7.32 2.73
C GLN A 137 16.31 8.67 2.43
N SER A 138 16.51 9.00 1.15
CA SER A 138 17.13 10.28 0.76
C SER A 138 16.29 11.49 1.17
N ARG A 139 15.00 11.30 1.35
CA ARG A 139 14.06 12.35 1.75
C ARG A 139 13.65 12.27 3.22
N THR A 140 14.33 11.44 4.01
CA THR A 140 14.05 11.24 5.44
C THR A 140 12.61 10.81 5.74
N THR A 141 11.96 10.12 4.81
CA THR A 141 10.64 9.53 5.00
C THR A 141 10.79 8.17 5.69
N ALA A 142 10.04 7.98 6.77
CA ALA A 142 10.10 6.72 7.53
C ALA A 142 9.56 5.56 6.70
N THR A 143 10.29 4.44 6.71
CA THR A 143 9.91 3.22 5.98
C THR A 143 10.08 1.99 6.85
N ARG A 144 9.24 0.99 6.64
CA ARG A 144 9.40 -0.37 7.17
C ARG A 144 9.10 -1.40 6.09
N VAL A 145 9.78 -2.53 6.19
CA VAL A 145 9.49 -3.71 5.36
C VAL A 145 9.07 -4.84 6.30
N LEU A 146 7.91 -5.41 6.04
CA LEU A 146 7.32 -6.48 6.86
C LEU A 146 7.33 -7.82 6.12
N PRO A 147 7.61 -8.94 6.82
CA PRO A 147 7.61 -10.27 6.22
C PRO A 147 6.25 -10.72 5.72
#